data_100b04781339e842a651fed2f435b727
#
_entry.id   100b04781339e842a651fed2f435b727
#
_cell.length_a   1.000
_cell.length_b   1.000
_cell.length_c   1.000
_cell.angle_alpha   90.00
_cell.angle_beta   90.00
_cell.angle_gamma   90.00
#
_symmetry.space_group_name_H-M   'P 1'
#
loop_
_entity.id
_entity.type
_entity.pdbx_description
1 polymer ?
#
loop_
_entity_poly.entity_id
_entity_poly.type
_entity_poly.pdbx_seq_one_letter_code
_entity_poly.pdbx_strand_id
1 'polypeptide(L)'
;MKKLFCFSFFTLFFHLAYCQVFTIDLDWKSPKNVEFEGVQYKLPDFSNVAYDNGRPLFFQKINLKSASKEVESYSFETGKCLGAEIEFLKKMDFDVTKQFQMELKVTNAGTKQFLVVSGFPFVSRDGSIQKITSIQVTCKNKVVVSNKDFALESVLRPGSGEWYKISVSNDGIHKIDFDLLNEMGIDMSNLNPQHIHVYGNGDGKLPELNSVPRTDDLAQNAVR
;
A
#
# COMPACT_ATOMS: atom_id res chain seq x y z
N MET A 1 7.10 1.38 69.09
CA MET A 1 7.61 1.85 67.78
C MET A 1 7.06 0.88 66.69
N LYS A 2 6.00 1.27 66.01
CA LYS A 2 5.42 0.47 64.90
C LYS A 2 6.01 0.97 63.60
N LYS A 3 6.79 0.11 62.90
CA LYS A 3 7.33 0.43 61.57
C LYS A 3 6.24 0.20 60.53
N LEU A 4 5.83 1.27 59.87
CA LEU A 4 4.92 1.28 58.74
C LEU A 4 5.71 0.90 57.49
N PHE A 5 5.43 -0.30 56.89
CA PHE A 5 6.02 -0.76 55.65
C PHE A 5 5.15 -0.23 54.52
N CYS A 6 5.64 0.79 53.82
CA CYS A 6 4.96 1.32 52.63
C CYS A 6 5.31 0.44 51.41
N PHE A 7 4.35 -0.41 50.97
CA PHE A 7 4.48 -1.25 49.79
C PHE A 7 4.11 -0.40 48.57
N SER A 8 5.12 0.13 47.90
CA SER A 8 4.93 0.84 46.63
C SER A 8 4.63 -0.18 45.55
N PHE A 9 3.36 -0.25 45.11
CA PHE A 9 2.92 -1.12 44.00
C PHE A 9 3.27 -0.40 42.70
N PHE A 10 4.42 -0.78 42.11
CA PHE A 10 4.86 -0.31 40.80
C PHE A 10 4.08 -1.06 39.75
N THR A 11 2.93 -0.54 39.30
CA THR A 11 2.18 -1.08 38.17
C THR A 11 2.95 -0.80 36.88
N LEU A 12 3.67 -1.82 36.42
CA LEU A 12 4.29 -1.84 35.11
C LEU A 12 3.16 -1.95 34.06
N PHE A 13 2.76 -0.83 33.47
CA PHE A 13 1.91 -0.82 32.28
C PHE A 13 2.69 -1.42 31.11
N PHE A 14 2.54 -2.72 30.89
CA PHE A 14 2.88 -3.33 29.62
C PHE A 14 1.94 -2.77 28.56
N HIS A 15 2.40 -1.84 27.75
CA HIS A 15 1.79 -1.55 26.47
C HIS A 15 1.91 -2.80 25.61
N LEU A 16 0.90 -3.66 25.65
CA LEU A 16 0.74 -4.75 24.68
C LEU A 16 0.56 -4.08 23.32
N ALA A 17 1.64 -3.97 22.57
CA ALA A 17 1.54 -3.72 21.13
C ALA A 17 0.69 -4.84 20.56
N TYR A 18 -0.55 -4.54 20.16
CA TYR A 18 -1.46 -5.52 19.56
C TYR A 18 -0.88 -5.95 18.21
N CYS A 19 -0.03 -6.96 18.27
CA CYS A 19 0.49 -7.67 17.13
C CYS A 19 -0.55 -8.71 16.71
N GLN A 20 -0.94 -8.73 15.46
CA GLN A 20 -1.87 -9.71 14.93
C GLN A 20 -1.12 -10.69 14.04
N VAL A 21 -1.19 -11.98 14.38
CA VAL A 21 -0.59 -13.05 13.61
C VAL A 21 -1.66 -13.72 12.77
N PHE A 22 -1.39 -13.89 11.50
CA PHE A 22 -2.21 -14.64 10.55
C PHE A 22 -1.46 -15.87 10.10
N THR A 23 -2.13 -17.02 10.16
CA THR A 23 -1.62 -18.28 9.61
C THR A 23 -2.38 -18.59 8.33
N ILE A 24 -1.64 -18.91 7.28
CA ILE A 24 -2.16 -19.29 5.97
C ILE A 24 -1.62 -20.68 5.68
N ASP A 25 -2.50 -21.67 5.72
CA ASP A 25 -2.15 -23.05 5.41
C ASP A 25 -2.44 -23.32 3.92
N LEU A 26 -1.46 -23.91 3.24
CA LEU A 26 -1.61 -24.38 1.87
C LEU A 26 -1.93 -25.88 1.93
N ASP A 27 -3.23 -26.19 1.82
CA ASP A 27 -3.70 -27.58 1.81
C ASP A 27 -3.38 -28.23 0.47
N TRP A 28 -2.27 -28.97 0.45
CA TRP A 28 -1.79 -29.67 -0.74
C TRP A 28 -2.65 -30.90 -1.02
N LYS A 29 -3.09 -31.01 -2.29
CA LYS A 29 -3.87 -32.13 -2.81
C LYS A 29 -3.03 -32.93 -3.79
N SER A 30 -3.59 -34.05 -4.25
CA SER A 30 -2.99 -34.80 -5.34
C SER A 30 -2.94 -33.93 -6.61
N PRO A 31 -1.83 -33.97 -7.37
CA PRO A 31 -1.70 -33.21 -8.60
C PRO A 31 -2.84 -33.51 -9.58
N LYS A 32 -3.36 -32.47 -10.24
CA LYS A 32 -4.40 -32.58 -11.25
C LYS A 32 -3.83 -32.97 -12.60
N ASN A 33 -4.43 -33.97 -13.26
CA ASN A 33 -4.13 -34.27 -14.65
C ASN A 33 -4.82 -33.24 -15.55
N VAL A 34 -4.07 -32.58 -16.40
CA VAL A 34 -4.57 -31.61 -17.38
C VAL A 34 -3.95 -31.94 -18.73
N GLU A 35 -4.74 -31.93 -19.77
CA GLU A 35 -4.28 -32.09 -21.15
C GLU A 35 -4.22 -30.70 -21.81
N PHE A 36 -3.08 -30.39 -22.37
CA PHE A 36 -2.89 -29.18 -23.15
C PHE A 36 -2.15 -29.55 -24.47
N GLU A 37 -2.73 -29.22 -25.60
CA GLU A 37 -2.18 -29.54 -26.93
C GLU A 37 -1.79 -31.02 -27.11
N GLY A 38 -2.61 -31.94 -26.58
CA GLY A 38 -2.35 -33.40 -26.65
C GLY A 38 -1.27 -33.90 -25.67
N VAL A 39 -0.70 -33.03 -24.83
CA VAL A 39 0.29 -33.39 -23.83
C VAL A 39 -0.35 -33.42 -22.45
N GLN A 40 -0.14 -34.51 -21.70
CA GLN A 40 -0.61 -34.65 -20.33
C GLN A 40 0.36 -33.99 -19.34
N TYR A 41 -0.19 -33.17 -18.46
CA TYR A 41 0.53 -32.51 -17.37
C TYR A 41 -0.09 -32.88 -16.02
N LYS A 42 0.76 -33.05 -15.01
CA LYS A 42 0.35 -33.18 -13.61
C LYS A 42 0.59 -31.87 -12.88
N LEU A 43 -0.42 -31.02 -12.84
CA LEU A 43 -0.31 -29.71 -12.19
C LEU A 43 -0.35 -29.84 -10.68
N PRO A 44 0.54 -29.15 -9.94
CA PRO A 44 0.46 -29.04 -8.50
C PRO A 44 -0.89 -28.47 -8.06
N ASP A 45 -1.59 -29.09 -7.12
CA ASP A 45 -2.89 -28.63 -6.63
C ASP A 45 -2.85 -28.36 -5.13
N PHE A 46 -3.36 -27.21 -4.74
CA PHE A 46 -3.45 -26.81 -3.34
C PHE A 46 -4.57 -25.76 -3.14
N SER A 47 -4.91 -25.46 -1.90
CA SER A 47 -5.92 -24.45 -1.60
C SER A 47 -5.56 -23.07 -2.18
N ASN A 48 -6.53 -22.40 -2.82
CA ASN A 48 -6.36 -21.08 -3.42
C ASN A 48 -5.25 -20.98 -4.49
N VAL A 49 -5.01 -22.07 -5.23
CA VAL A 49 -4.08 -22.08 -6.36
C VAL A 49 -4.64 -21.27 -7.53
N ALA A 50 -3.81 -20.43 -8.10
CA ALA A 50 -4.01 -19.80 -9.41
C ALA A 50 -2.81 -20.13 -10.29
N TYR A 51 -3.02 -20.11 -11.61
CA TYR A 51 -1.93 -20.35 -12.56
C TYR A 51 -1.72 -19.12 -13.42
N ASP A 52 -0.50 -18.62 -13.41
CA ASP A 52 -0.07 -17.54 -14.29
C ASP A 52 0.98 -18.08 -15.25
N ASN A 53 0.65 -18.14 -16.55
CA ASN A 53 1.49 -18.76 -17.59
C ASN A 53 1.98 -20.16 -17.19
N GLY A 54 1.09 -20.97 -16.62
CA GLY A 54 1.39 -22.32 -16.13
C GLY A 54 2.11 -22.36 -14.77
N ARG A 55 2.56 -21.23 -14.24
CA ARG A 55 3.21 -21.14 -12.93
C ARG A 55 2.17 -21.18 -11.81
N PRO A 56 2.23 -22.16 -10.90
CA PRO A 56 1.30 -22.20 -9.77
C PRO A 56 1.63 -21.11 -8.76
N LEU A 57 0.64 -20.31 -8.45
CA LEU A 57 0.72 -19.25 -7.43
C LEU A 57 -0.38 -19.47 -6.39
N PHE A 58 -0.09 -19.19 -5.14
CA PHE A 58 -1.15 -19.04 -4.15
C PHE A 58 -1.54 -17.58 -4.03
N PHE A 59 -2.81 -17.36 -3.69
CA PHE A 59 -3.36 -16.04 -3.45
C PHE A 59 -4.32 -16.08 -2.26
N GLN A 60 -4.06 -15.27 -1.26
CA GLN A 60 -4.92 -15.16 -0.08
C GLN A 60 -5.18 -13.69 0.25
N LYS A 61 -6.46 -13.38 0.44
CA LYS A 61 -6.91 -12.06 0.91
C LYS A 61 -7.51 -12.19 2.30
N ILE A 62 -6.95 -11.48 3.27
CA ILE A 62 -7.34 -11.53 4.67
C ILE A 62 -7.86 -10.15 5.09
N ASN A 63 -9.05 -10.12 5.69
CA ASN A 63 -9.61 -8.88 6.20
C ASN A 63 -8.93 -8.50 7.53
N LEU A 64 -8.34 -7.31 7.58
CA LEU A 64 -7.75 -6.75 8.79
C LEU A 64 -8.83 -6.05 9.61
N LYS A 65 -9.03 -6.50 10.85
CA LYS A 65 -10.13 -6.01 11.72
C LYS A 65 -9.96 -4.57 12.19
N SER A 66 -8.76 -4.02 12.09
CA SER A 66 -8.50 -2.62 12.44
C SER A 66 -7.80 -1.91 11.30
N ALA A 67 -8.13 -0.64 11.12
CA ALA A 67 -7.44 0.22 10.18
C ALA A 67 -5.98 0.46 10.60
N SER A 68 -5.14 0.79 9.62
CA SER A 68 -3.73 1.16 9.84
C SER A 68 -2.85 0.03 10.39
N LYS A 69 -2.83 -1.10 9.68
CA LYS A 69 -1.86 -2.19 9.89
C LYS A 69 -0.75 -2.15 8.85
N GLU A 70 0.43 -2.61 9.24
CA GLU A 70 1.55 -2.89 8.34
C GLU A 70 2.15 -4.26 8.65
N VAL A 71 2.78 -4.89 7.65
CA VAL A 71 3.49 -6.14 7.85
C VAL A 71 4.78 -5.86 8.62
N GLU A 72 5.01 -6.60 9.70
CA GLU A 72 6.23 -6.52 10.50
C GLU A 72 7.23 -7.60 10.11
N SER A 73 6.74 -8.83 10.02
CA SER A 73 7.58 -9.98 9.69
C SER A 73 6.74 -11.11 9.11
N TYR A 74 7.42 -12.07 8.52
CA TYR A 74 6.81 -13.34 8.14
C TYR A 74 7.77 -14.49 8.38
N SER A 75 7.20 -15.69 8.54
CA SER A 75 7.90 -16.97 8.54
C SER A 75 7.10 -17.99 7.75
N PHE A 76 7.72 -19.09 7.37
CA PHE A 76 7.04 -20.14 6.63
C PHE A 76 7.60 -21.51 6.98
N GLU A 77 6.74 -22.52 6.83
CA GLU A 77 7.10 -23.93 6.97
C GLU A 77 7.11 -24.60 5.60
N THR A 78 7.92 -25.63 5.48
CA THR A 78 8.09 -26.38 4.24
C THR A 78 7.84 -27.87 4.44
N GLY A 79 7.40 -28.52 3.37
CA GLY A 79 7.22 -29.94 3.29
C GLY A 79 7.92 -30.54 2.07
N LYS A 80 8.02 -31.85 2.03
CA LYS A 80 8.60 -32.58 0.87
C LYS A 80 7.66 -32.48 -0.34
N CYS A 81 8.24 -32.24 -1.50
CA CYS A 81 7.53 -32.32 -2.77
C CYS A 81 7.27 -33.78 -3.15
N LEU A 82 6.16 -34.01 -3.82
CA LEU A 82 5.90 -35.27 -4.53
C LEU A 82 6.76 -35.34 -5.81
N GLY A 83 7.06 -36.56 -6.27
CA GLY A 83 7.82 -36.75 -7.51
C GLY A 83 7.17 -36.04 -8.72
N ALA A 84 5.84 -36.10 -8.82
CA ALA A 84 5.10 -35.43 -9.88
C ALA A 84 5.20 -33.89 -9.83
N GLU A 85 5.29 -33.29 -8.64
CA GLU A 85 5.49 -31.83 -8.46
C GLU A 85 6.88 -31.42 -8.95
N ILE A 86 7.90 -32.20 -8.60
CA ILE A 86 9.30 -31.97 -9.04
C ILE A 86 9.42 -32.14 -10.57
N GLU A 87 8.79 -33.17 -11.13
CA GLU A 87 8.77 -33.41 -12.57
C GLU A 87 8.12 -32.27 -13.33
N PHE A 88 6.98 -31.76 -12.80
CA PHE A 88 6.29 -30.60 -13.36
C PHE A 88 7.18 -29.36 -13.37
N LEU A 89 7.82 -29.03 -12.23
CA LEU A 89 8.69 -27.86 -12.13
C LEU A 89 9.85 -27.91 -13.11
N LYS A 90 10.46 -29.09 -13.30
CA LYS A 90 11.53 -29.32 -14.28
C LYS A 90 11.05 -29.21 -15.71
N LYS A 91 9.89 -29.80 -16.03
CA LYS A 91 9.30 -29.77 -17.38
C LYS A 91 8.94 -28.35 -17.82
N MET A 92 8.48 -27.52 -16.88
CA MET A 92 8.10 -26.13 -17.13
C MET A 92 9.27 -25.15 -16.98
N ASP A 93 10.46 -25.64 -16.64
CA ASP A 93 11.69 -24.84 -16.46
C ASP A 93 11.52 -23.65 -15.50
N PHE A 94 10.76 -23.88 -14.41
CA PHE A 94 10.59 -22.85 -13.41
C PHE A 94 11.80 -22.74 -12.52
N ASP A 95 12.33 -21.52 -12.42
CA ASP A 95 13.40 -21.21 -11.47
C ASP A 95 12.89 -21.26 -10.02
N VAL A 96 13.42 -22.21 -9.24
CA VAL A 96 13.12 -22.38 -7.82
C VAL A 96 14.29 -21.84 -7.00
N THR A 97 14.15 -20.62 -6.55
CA THR A 97 15.19 -19.93 -5.80
C THR A 97 15.29 -20.38 -4.35
N LYS A 98 16.42 -20.09 -3.70
CA LYS A 98 16.61 -20.29 -2.25
C LYS A 98 15.74 -19.34 -1.42
N GLN A 99 15.40 -18.21 -1.98
CA GLN A 99 14.54 -17.21 -1.36
C GLN A 99 13.08 -17.48 -1.71
N PHE A 100 12.20 -17.48 -0.73
CA PHE A 100 10.78 -17.63 -0.96
C PHE A 100 10.25 -16.38 -1.71
N GLN A 101 9.75 -16.62 -2.93
CA GLN A 101 9.20 -15.57 -3.79
C GLN A 101 7.76 -15.28 -3.40
N MET A 102 7.57 -14.33 -2.52
CA MET A 102 6.28 -13.95 -1.98
C MET A 102 6.10 -12.43 -2.00
N GLU A 103 4.90 -12.00 -2.34
CA GLU A 103 4.45 -10.61 -2.22
C GLU A 103 3.49 -10.47 -1.03
N LEU A 104 3.77 -9.52 -0.17
CA LEU A 104 2.96 -9.12 0.97
C LEU A 104 2.54 -7.68 0.79
N LYS A 105 1.23 -7.45 0.66
CA LYS A 105 0.71 -6.10 0.43
C LYS A 105 -0.49 -5.82 1.33
N VAL A 106 -0.45 -4.71 2.05
CA VAL A 106 -1.62 -4.18 2.74
C VAL A 106 -2.33 -3.20 1.83
N THR A 107 -3.60 -3.45 1.54
CA THR A 107 -4.42 -2.64 0.63
C THR A 107 -5.68 -2.15 1.33
N ASN A 108 -6.23 -1.03 0.85
CA ASN A 108 -7.49 -0.47 1.33
C ASN A 108 -8.56 -0.60 0.23
N ALA A 109 -9.77 -0.96 0.65
CA ALA A 109 -10.96 -0.93 -0.22
C ALA A 109 -12.09 -0.24 0.56
N GLY A 110 -12.30 1.04 0.29
CA GLY A 110 -13.15 1.91 1.09
C GLY A 110 -12.61 2.00 2.54
N THR A 111 -13.46 1.71 3.50
CA THR A 111 -13.10 1.71 4.94
C THR A 111 -12.44 0.43 5.43
N LYS A 112 -12.34 -0.59 4.57
CA LYS A 112 -11.79 -1.90 4.95
C LYS A 112 -10.34 -2.02 4.47
N GLN A 113 -9.51 -2.61 5.33
CA GLN A 113 -8.12 -2.91 5.02
C GLN A 113 -7.93 -4.43 4.89
N PHE A 114 -7.11 -4.83 3.93
CA PHE A 114 -6.83 -6.23 3.63
C PHE A 114 -5.32 -6.47 3.56
N LEU A 115 -4.89 -7.60 4.08
CA LEU A 115 -3.60 -8.19 3.78
C LEU A 115 -3.78 -9.11 2.56
N VAL A 116 -3.04 -8.84 1.52
CA VAL A 116 -2.93 -9.70 0.33
C VAL A 116 -1.59 -10.40 0.40
N VAL A 117 -1.64 -11.73 0.33
CA VAL A 117 -0.46 -12.60 0.33
C VAL A 117 -0.51 -13.43 -0.94
N SER A 118 0.51 -13.34 -1.76
CA SER A 118 0.62 -14.13 -2.98
C SER A 118 2.06 -14.55 -3.23
N GLY A 119 2.26 -15.65 -3.94
CA GLY A 119 3.61 -16.08 -4.24
C GLY A 119 3.71 -17.45 -4.87
N PHE A 120 4.95 -17.82 -5.21
CA PHE A 120 5.28 -19.12 -5.77
C PHE A 120 5.60 -20.09 -4.62
N PRO A 121 4.82 -21.19 -4.45
CA PRO A 121 4.87 -22.00 -3.23
C PRO A 121 5.98 -23.04 -3.21
N PHE A 122 7.08 -22.81 -3.90
CA PHE A 122 8.24 -23.69 -3.91
C PHE A 122 9.53 -22.93 -3.60
N VAL A 123 10.43 -23.58 -2.88
CA VAL A 123 11.72 -23.01 -2.48
C VAL A 123 12.80 -24.10 -2.54
N SER A 124 14.02 -23.71 -2.89
CA SER A 124 15.18 -24.59 -2.86
C SER A 124 15.86 -24.50 -1.48
N ARG A 125 15.85 -25.58 -0.70
CA ARG A 125 16.48 -25.64 0.61
C ARG A 125 17.29 -26.93 0.73
N ASP A 126 18.50 -26.81 1.21
CA ASP A 126 19.42 -27.96 1.43
C ASP A 126 19.61 -28.86 0.20
N GLY A 127 19.70 -28.21 -0.98
CA GLY A 127 19.87 -28.90 -2.27
C GLY A 127 18.64 -29.64 -2.78
N SER A 128 17.50 -29.49 -2.14
CA SER A 128 16.22 -30.08 -2.55
C SER A 128 15.14 -29.03 -2.74
N ILE A 129 14.19 -29.32 -3.66
CA ILE A 129 12.99 -28.50 -3.81
C ILE A 129 12.00 -28.92 -2.73
N GLN A 130 11.52 -27.93 -1.99
CA GLN A 130 10.50 -28.08 -0.97
C GLN A 130 9.29 -27.19 -1.29
N LYS A 131 8.12 -27.63 -0.89
CA LYS A 131 6.87 -26.88 -1.03
C LYS A 131 6.52 -26.17 0.28
N ILE A 132 5.97 -24.99 0.18
CA ILE A 132 5.48 -24.24 1.33
C ILE A 132 4.19 -24.88 1.83
N THR A 133 4.10 -25.17 3.11
CA THR A 133 2.92 -25.78 3.74
C THR A 133 2.14 -24.78 4.58
N SER A 134 2.82 -23.85 5.23
CA SER A 134 2.19 -22.81 6.05
C SER A 134 3.00 -21.52 6.01
N ILE A 135 2.30 -20.40 6.12
CA ILE A 135 2.90 -19.06 6.17
C ILE A 135 2.30 -18.36 7.37
N GLN A 136 3.14 -17.81 8.22
CA GLN A 136 2.73 -16.94 9.31
C GLN A 136 3.13 -15.51 8.98
N VAL A 137 2.17 -14.59 9.00
CA VAL A 137 2.40 -13.16 8.79
C VAL A 137 2.03 -12.41 10.05
N THR A 138 2.97 -11.66 10.55
CA THR A 138 2.81 -10.81 11.72
C THR A 138 2.56 -9.37 11.27
N CYS A 139 1.43 -8.82 11.67
CA CYS A 139 1.07 -7.42 11.41
C CYS A 139 1.05 -6.64 12.71
N LYS A 140 1.68 -5.47 12.72
CA LYS A 140 1.60 -4.50 13.80
C LYS A 140 0.71 -3.32 13.44
N ASN A 141 0.30 -2.56 14.43
CA ASN A 141 -0.34 -1.28 14.17
C ASN A 141 0.68 -0.36 13.50
N LYS A 142 0.30 0.16 12.33
CA LYS A 142 1.06 1.25 11.74
C LYS A 142 0.97 2.41 12.72
N VAL A 143 2.08 2.82 13.26
CA VAL A 143 2.15 4.09 13.97
C VAL A 143 1.92 5.13 12.88
N VAL A 144 0.67 5.57 12.74
CA VAL A 144 0.40 6.80 12.05
C VAL A 144 1.05 7.84 12.96
N VAL A 145 2.30 8.13 12.69
CA VAL A 145 2.85 9.41 13.08
C VAL A 145 1.97 10.37 12.31
N SER A 146 0.90 10.80 12.95
CA SER A 146 0.21 11.99 12.53
C SER A 146 1.31 13.03 12.61
N ASN A 147 1.96 13.28 11.50
CA ASN A 147 2.61 14.55 11.29
C ASN A 147 1.48 15.56 11.41
N LYS A 148 1.11 15.89 12.65
CA LYS A 148 0.28 17.06 12.97
C LYS A 148 0.97 18.36 12.57
N ASP A 149 2.18 18.25 12.02
CA ASP A 149 2.87 19.34 11.34
C ASP A 149 2.32 19.63 9.94
N PHE A 150 1.39 18.80 9.44
CA PHE A 150 0.39 19.28 8.48
C PHE A 150 -0.76 19.95 9.22
N ALA A 151 -0.49 20.93 10.05
CA ALA A 151 -1.35 22.08 10.13
C ALA A 151 -1.19 22.79 8.78
N LEU A 152 -1.71 22.20 7.75
CA LEU A 152 -1.92 22.83 6.47
C LEU A 152 -2.89 23.96 6.71
N GLU A 153 -2.30 25.09 7.07
CA GLU A 153 -3.00 26.33 6.90
C GLU A 153 -3.12 26.49 5.39
N SER A 154 -4.24 26.01 4.86
CA SER A 154 -4.55 26.24 3.44
C SER A 154 -4.33 27.69 3.10
N VAL A 155 -3.80 27.98 1.93
CA VAL A 155 -3.71 29.37 1.44
C VAL A 155 -5.08 30.03 1.41
N LEU A 156 -6.16 29.22 1.28
CA LEU A 156 -7.56 29.67 1.30
C LEU A 156 -8.14 29.88 2.71
N ARG A 157 -7.30 30.01 3.74
CA ARG A 157 -7.77 30.23 5.11
C ARG A 157 -8.50 31.57 5.28
N PRO A 158 -9.44 31.67 6.22
CA PRO A 158 -10.07 32.95 6.55
C PRO A 158 -9.04 34.02 6.90
N GLY A 159 -9.17 35.20 6.33
CA GLY A 159 -8.23 36.33 6.55
C GLY A 159 -6.99 36.33 5.68
N SER A 160 -6.81 35.38 4.78
CA SER A 160 -5.69 35.36 3.81
C SER A 160 -5.88 36.29 2.61
N GLY A 161 -7.00 37.00 2.53
CA GLY A 161 -7.31 37.90 1.44
C GLY A 161 -8.65 37.54 0.77
N GLU A 162 -8.98 38.23 -0.31
CA GLU A 162 -10.11 37.89 -1.17
C GLU A 162 -9.68 36.93 -2.26
N TRP A 163 -10.51 35.91 -2.49
CA TRP A 163 -10.20 34.83 -3.42
C TRP A 163 -11.19 34.79 -4.57
N TYR A 164 -10.64 34.75 -5.78
CA TYR A 164 -11.42 34.68 -7.01
C TYR A 164 -10.96 33.48 -7.83
N LYS A 165 -11.89 32.77 -8.45
CA LYS A 165 -11.59 31.62 -9.31
C LYS A 165 -11.71 32.02 -10.76
N ILE A 166 -10.61 31.85 -11.52
CA ILE A 166 -10.61 32.00 -12.98
C ILE A 166 -10.42 30.65 -13.65
N SER A 167 -10.94 30.48 -14.83
CA SER A 167 -10.69 29.31 -15.68
C SER A 167 -10.15 29.75 -17.02
N VAL A 168 -9.18 29.00 -17.53
CA VAL A 168 -8.63 29.19 -18.87
C VAL A 168 -8.88 27.92 -19.69
N SER A 169 -9.29 28.09 -20.94
CA SER A 169 -9.64 26.99 -21.84
C SER A 169 -8.53 26.62 -22.82
N ASN A 170 -7.53 27.46 -22.96
CA ASN A 170 -6.43 27.27 -23.91
C ASN A 170 -5.09 27.38 -23.19
N ASP A 171 -4.10 26.64 -23.68
CA ASP A 171 -2.73 26.79 -23.24
C ASP A 171 -2.15 28.13 -23.75
N GLY A 172 -1.30 28.76 -22.95
CA GLY A 172 -0.62 29.97 -23.38
C GLY A 172 -0.41 31.00 -22.26
N ILE A 173 -0.02 32.19 -22.68
CA ILE A 173 0.15 33.34 -21.78
C ILE A 173 -1.19 34.03 -21.66
N HIS A 174 -1.69 34.13 -20.45
CA HIS A 174 -2.94 34.82 -20.14
C HIS A 174 -2.65 36.13 -19.42
N LYS A 175 -3.36 37.17 -19.80
CA LYS A 175 -3.26 38.49 -19.20
C LYS A 175 -4.36 38.69 -18.17
N ILE A 176 -3.98 39.14 -16.99
CA ILE A 176 -4.91 39.67 -16.00
C ILE A 176 -4.88 41.20 -16.13
N ASP A 177 -5.87 41.76 -16.76
CA ASP A 177 -5.95 43.20 -16.97
C ASP A 177 -7.07 43.83 -16.18
N PHE A 178 -7.20 45.14 -16.34
CA PHE A 178 -8.17 45.95 -15.62
C PHE A 178 -9.61 45.53 -15.94
N ASP A 179 -9.87 45.17 -17.19
CA ASP A 179 -11.22 44.81 -17.64
C ASP A 179 -11.65 43.49 -16.98
N LEU A 180 -10.77 42.47 -16.93
CA LEU A 180 -11.02 41.21 -16.25
C LEU A 180 -11.27 41.42 -14.75
N LEU A 181 -10.47 42.24 -14.08
CA LEU A 181 -10.60 42.50 -12.65
C LEU A 181 -11.92 43.22 -12.34
N ASN A 182 -12.32 44.18 -13.20
CA ASN A 182 -13.57 44.86 -13.08
C ASN A 182 -14.78 43.96 -13.33
N GLU A 183 -14.69 43.04 -14.32
CA GLU A 183 -15.71 42.03 -14.59
C GLU A 183 -15.90 41.07 -13.39
N MET A 184 -14.83 40.77 -12.69
CA MET A 184 -14.84 39.97 -11.46
C MET A 184 -15.40 40.73 -10.25
N GLY A 185 -15.72 42.02 -10.38
CA GLY A 185 -16.29 42.87 -9.32
C GLY A 185 -15.28 43.33 -8.29
N ILE A 186 -14.00 43.37 -8.64
CA ILE A 186 -12.93 43.83 -7.76
C ILE A 186 -12.89 45.35 -7.72
N ASP A 187 -12.90 45.94 -6.52
CA ASP A 187 -12.75 47.38 -6.34
C ASP A 187 -11.32 47.83 -6.66
N MET A 188 -11.18 48.51 -7.81
CA MET A 188 -9.90 48.95 -8.33
C MET A 188 -9.38 50.22 -7.67
N SER A 189 -10.16 50.93 -6.86
CA SER A 189 -9.80 52.23 -6.28
C SER A 189 -8.64 52.12 -5.27
N ASN A 190 -8.51 50.99 -4.61
CA ASN A 190 -7.51 50.73 -3.59
C ASN A 190 -6.62 49.50 -3.90
N LEU A 191 -6.73 48.92 -5.08
CA LEU A 191 -6.01 47.72 -5.46
C LEU A 191 -4.52 48.05 -5.73
N ASN A 192 -3.63 47.42 -4.99
CA ASN A 192 -2.22 47.42 -5.32
C ASN A 192 -1.88 46.20 -6.19
N PRO A 193 -1.47 46.39 -7.45
CA PRO A 193 -1.13 45.27 -8.35
C PRO A 193 -0.10 44.31 -7.81
N GLN A 194 0.79 44.77 -6.94
CA GLN A 194 1.83 43.90 -6.29
C GLN A 194 1.23 42.89 -5.31
N HIS A 195 -0.01 43.08 -4.88
CA HIS A 195 -0.72 42.17 -3.98
C HIS A 195 -1.58 41.15 -4.74
N ILE A 196 -1.57 41.16 -6.08
CA ILE A 196 -2.24 40.17 -6.88
C ILE A 196 -1.35 38.94 -7.00
N HIS A 197 -1.80 37.84 -6.48
CA HIS A 197 -1.12 36.57 -6.55
C HIS A 197 -1.97 35.56 -7.31
N VAL A 198 -1.32 34.72 -8.13
CA VAL A 198 -2.00 33.62 -8.84
C VAL A 198 -1.55 32.31 -8.23
N TYR A 199 -2.52 31.48 -7.91
CA TYR A 199 -2.27 30.16 -7.33
C TYR A 199 -2.88 29.07 -8.21
N GLY A 200 -2.22 27.92 -8.23
CA GLY A 200 -2.68 26.76 -8.99
C GLY A 200 -1.99 25.48 -8.51
N ASN A 201 -2.21 24.41 -9.25
CA ASN A 201 -1.64 23.10 -8.87
C ASN A 201 -0.12 22.99 -9.15
N GLY A 202 0.49 23.97 -9.78
CA GLY A 202 1.94 23.98 -10.09
C GLY A 202 2.38 23.04 -11.21
N ASP A 203 1.92 21.81 -11.25
CA ASP A 203 2.50 20.72 -12.03
C ASP A 203 1.58 20.09 -13.09
N GLY A 204 0.57 20.77 -13.58
CA GLY A 204 -0.28 20.27 -14.66
C GLY A 204 -1.17 19.07 -14.24
N LYS A 205 -1.03 17.92 -14.92
CA LYS A 205 -1.86 16.74 -14.63
C LYS A 205 -1.47 16.10 -13.30
N LEU A 206 -2.48 15.81 -12.47
CA LEU A 206 -2.26 15.06 -11.23
C LEU A 206 -1.69 13.66 -11.52
N PRO A 207 -0.76 13.17 -10.70
CA PRO A 207 -0.23 11.81 -10.83
C PRO A 207 -1.33 10.76 -10.76
N GLU A 208 -1.28 9.74 -11.62
CA GLU A 208 -2.25 8.65 -11.63
C GLU A 208 -2.11 7.73 -10.41
N LEU A 209 -0.88 7.57 -9.92
CA LEU A 209 -0.57 6.74 -8.77
C LEU A 209 -0.63 7.56 -7.49
N ASN A 210 -1.40 7.10 -6.51
CA ASN A 210 -1.50 7.73 -5.19
C ASN A 210 -0.18 7.71 -4.38
N SER A 211 0.79 6.90 -4.79
CA SER A 211 2.12 6.83 -4.18
C SER A 211 3.08 7.92 -4.64
N VAL A 212 2.75 8.62 -5.73
CA VAL A 212 3.57 9.73 -6.23
C VAL A 212 3.25 10.98 -5.41
N PRO A 213 4.28 11.64 -4.85
CA PRO A 213 4.09 12.91 -4.14
C PRO A 213 3.40 13.96 -5.03
N ARG A 214 2.49 14.68 -4.45
CA ARG A 214 1.78 15.79 -5.10
C ARG A 214 1.73 16.98 -4.17
N THR A 215 1.59 18.15 -4.76
CA THR A 215 1.36 19.39 -3.98
C THR A 215 0.05 19.26 -3.23
N ASP A 216 0.08 19.45 -1.93
CA ASP A 216 -1.08 19.21 -1.04
C ASP A 216 -2.02 20.42 -0.97
N ASP A 217 -1.53 21.61 -1.31
CA ASP A 217 -2.31 22.85 -1.39
C ASP A 217 -1.97 23.60 -2.69
N LEU A 218 -2.60 24.74 -2.90
CA LEU A 218 -2.33 25.58 -4.05
C LEU A 218 -0.93 26.20 -3.96
N ALA A 219 -0.17 26.09 -5.05
CA ALA A 219 1.14 26.70 -5.17
C ALA A 219 1.04 28.08 -5.85
N GLN A 220 1.80 29.06 -5.35
CA GLN A 220 1.88 30.35 -5.99
C GLN A 220 2.64 30.25 -7.30
N ASN A 221 2.01 30.70 -8.37
CA ASN A 221 2.61 30.76 -9.69
C ASN A 221 3.38 32.07 -9.89
N ALA A 222 4.44 32.02 -10.67
CA ALA A 222 5.13 33.24 -11.08
C ALA A 222 4.26 34.08 -12.01
N VAL A 223 4.11 35.35 -11.69
CA VAL A 223 3.47 36.36 -12.53
C VAL A 223 4.49 37.42 -12.94
N ARG A 224 4.37 37.95 -14.12
CA ARG A 224 5.25 39.00 -14.64
C ARG A 224 4.42 40.21 -15.05
#